data_b409bbafc8ce38fd012aaeef73dfcf60
#
_entry.id   b409bbafc8ce38fd012aaeef73dfcf60
#
_cell.length_a   1.000
_cell.length_b   1.000
_cell.length_c   1.000
_cell.angle_alpha   90.00
_cell.angle_beta   90.00
_cell.angle_gamma   90.00
#
_symmetry.space_group_name_H-M   'P 1'
#
loop_
_entity.id
_entity.type
_entity.pdbx_description
1 polymer ?
#
loop_
_entity_poly.entity_id
_entity_poly.type
_entity_poly.pdbx_seq_one_letter_code
_entity_poly.pdbx_strand_id
1 'polypeptide(L)'
;MIVITISLLVIFSQIVEVPNFVNGLNTIATKWGKNNDVEIIEEEQYDTKITERIVISQSIKDGTKIFKKSSIKIIVSKGKNPNEKILVPEKDSATASDIKAWKEENDLSNVTIKEEHSSEIETGKIIKYEFENIATNETNFTRSDKLTIIVSKGAKVLNMEDFTSKTQTEAEKWCQENNVNYEVKEKFSDTIENGKIISQSVENGQELTDDTTI
;
A
#
# COMPACT_ATOMS: atom_id res chain seq x y z
N MET A 1 -38.65 -46.60 40.83
CA MET A 1 -38.68 -45.98 39.47
C MET A 1 -38.38 -44.50 39.43
N ILE A 2 -38.71 -43.69 40.42
CA ILE A 2 -38.52 -42.23 40.48
C ILE A 2 -37.04 -41.84 40.62
N VAL A 3 -36.18 -42.59 41.37
CA VAL A 3 -34.77 -42.27 41.59
C VAL A 3 -33.93 -42.43 40.33
N ILE A 4 -34.22 -43.40 39.47
CA ILE A 4 -33.48 -43.64 38.19
C ILE A 4 -33.77 -42.55 37.17
N THR A 5 -35.00 -42.03 37.10
CA THR A 5 -35.42 -40.94 36.21
C THR A 5 -34.76 -39.59 36.59
N ILE A 6 -34.64 -39.30 37.90
CA ILE A 6 -33.98 -38.05 38.37
C ILE A 6 -32.48 -38.11 38.06
N SER A 7 -31.79 -39.24 38.31
CA SER A 7 -30.37 -39.38 37.97
C SER A 7 -30.09 -39.21 36.46
N LEU A 8 -30.94 -39.80 35.61
CA LEU A 8 -30.82 -39.66 34.15
C LEU A 8 -31.04 -38.21 33.69
N LEU A 9 -32.01 -37.49 34.26
CA LEU A 9 -32.25 -36.07 33.94
C LEU A 9 -31.08 -35.17 34.35
N VAL A 10 -30.46 -35.44 35.49
CA VAL A 10 -29.27 -34.66 35.98
C VAL A 10 -28.08 -34.91 35.05
N ILE A 11 -27.86 -36.12 34.55
CA ILE A 11 -26.78 -36.43 33.62
C ILE A 11 -27.00 -35.74 32.27
N PHE A 12 -28.21 -35.75 31.72
CA PHE A 12 -28.52 -35.06 30.46
C PHE A 12 -28.38 -33.54 30.57
N SER A 13 -28.65 -32.91 31.73
CA SER A 13 -28.44 -31.48 31.94
C SER A 13 -26.96 -31.05 31.98
N GLN A 14 -26.06 -31.99 32.08
CA GLN A 14 -24.60 -31.77 32.09
C GLN A 14 -23.93 -31.99 30.72
N ILE A 15 -24.72 -32.31 29.68
CA ILE A 15 -24.21 -32.59 28.34
C ILE A 15 -24.61 -31.43 27.40
N VAL A 16 -23.66 -30.97 26.61
CA VAL A 16 -23.85 -29.95 25.58
C VAL A 16 -23.28 -30.44 24.24
N GLU A 17 -23.87 -29.99 23.15
CA GLU A 17 -23.41 -30.32 21.79
C GLU A 17 -22.53 -29.19 21.26
N VAL A 18 -21.35 -29.56 20.74
CA VAL A 18 -20.33 -28.63 20.23
C VAL A 18 -20.76 -28.09 18.86
N PRO A 19 -20.87 -26.76 18.68
CA PRO A 19 -21.14 -26.16 17.37
C PRO A 19 -19.90 -26.19 16.47
N ASN A 20 -20.13 -25.89 15.19
CA ASN A 20 -19.01 -25.55 14.29
C ASN A 20 -18.57 -24.11 14.53
N PHE A 21 -17.34 -23.92 15.01
CA PHE A 21 -16.70 -22.63 15.19
C PHE A 21 -15.79 -22.24 14.02
N VAL A 22 -15.37 -23.22 13.19
CA VAL A 22 -14.43 -23.00 12.09
C VAL A 22 -15.03 -22.01 11.08
N ASN A 23 -14.19 -21.09 10.60
CA ASN A 23 -14.55 -19.94 9.75
C ASN A 23 -15.46 -18.90 10.43
N GLY A 24 -15.73 -19.03 11.73
CA GLY A 24 -16.42 -18.01 12.53
C GLY A 24 -15.47 -17.15 13.36
N LEU A 25 -15.96 -16.03 13.88
CA LEU A 25 -15.22 -15.20 14.83
C LEU A 25 -14.95 -15.98 16.14
N ASN A 26 -13.75 -15.89 16.70
CA ASN A 26 -13.39 -16.50 17.99
C ASN A 26 -14.34 -16.10 19.13
N THR A 27 -14.87 -14.87 19.10
CA THR A 27 -15.84 -14.37 20.10
C THR A 27 -17.15 -15.18 20.14
N ILE A 28 -17.50 -15.85 19.04
CA ILE A 28 -18.68 -16.75 19.01
C ILE A 28 -18.40 -17.99 19.84
N ALA A 29 -17.22 -18.60 19.70
CA ALA A 29 -16.80 -19.75 20.48
C ALA A 29 -16.72 -19.42 21.97
N THR A 30 -16.05 -18.33 22.32
CA THR A 30 -15.90 -17.89 23.73
C THR A 30 -17.25 -17.57 24.38
N LYS A 31 -18.16 -16.90 23.67
CA LYS A 31 -19.52 -16.65 24.15
C LYS A 31 -20.31 -17.94 24.35
N TRP A 32 -20.19 -18.89 23.41
CA TRP A 32 -20.85 -20.18 23.53
C TRP A 32 -20.30 -20.96 24.73
N GLY A 33 -18.97 -21.01 24.89
CA GLY A 33 -18.31 -21.67 26.01
C GLY A 33 -18.80 -21.14 27.35
N LYS A 34 -18.84 -19.83 27.53
CA LYS A 34 -19.36 -19.17 28.73
C LYS A 34 -20.83 -19.54 29.02
N ASN A 35 -21.67 -19.58 27.99
CA ASN A 35 -23.10 -19.88 28.17
C ASN A 35 -23.36 -21.36 28.51
N ASN A 36 -22.43 -22.24 28.14
CA ASN A 36 -22.58 -23.69 28.30
C ASN A 36 -21.68 -24.30 29.38
N ASP A 37 -20.98 -23.46 30.15
CA ASP A 37 -20.01 -23.90 31.18
C ASP A 37 -18.92 -24.80 30.59
N VAL A 38 -18.38 -24.41 29.40
CA VAL A 38 -17.29 -25.08 28.68
C VAL A 38 -16.14 -24.08 28.53
N GLU A 39 -14.93 -24.51 28.85
CA GLU A 39 -13.74 -23.72 28.70
C GLU A 39 -13.31 -23.68 27.21
N ILE A 40 -13.12 -22.49 26.67
CA ILE A 40 -12.52 -22.32 25.33
C ILE A 40 -11.07 -21.90 25.51
N ILE A 41 -10.15 -22.75 25.05
CA ILE A 41 -8.71 -22.48 25.04
C ILE A 41 -8.34 -21.98 23.64
N GLU A 42 -7.95 -20.70 23.57
CA GLU A 42 -7.53 -20.09 22.31
C GLU A 42 -6.02 -20.22 22.14
N GLU A 43 -5.58 -20.76 21.01
CA GLU A 43 -4.20 -20.68 20.52
C GLU A 43 -4.19 -19.86 19.24
N GLU A 44 -3.24 -18.94 19.14
CA GLU A 44 -3.12 -18.05 17.99
C GLU A 44 -2.04 -18.54 17.01
N GLN A 45 -2.35 -18.45 15.72
CA GLN A 45 -1.45 -18.81 14.64
C GLN A 45 -1.55 -17.79 13.50
N TYR A 46 -0.42 -17.43 12.89
CA TYR A 46 -0.44 -16.67 11.64
C TYR A 46 -0.98 -17.50 10.49
N ASP A 47 -1.80 -16.88 9.65
CA ASP A 47 -2.36 -17.50 8.45
C ASP A 47 -2.42 -16.48 7.31
N THR A 48 -2.02 -16.89 6.11
CA THR A 48 -1.94 -16.01 4.94
C THR A 48 -3.28 -15.84 4.23
N LYS A 49 -4.26 -16.75 4.49
CA LYS A 49 -5.55 -16.81 3.80
C LYS A 49 -6.72 -16.47 4.71
N ILE A 50 -6.59 -16.77 6.01
CA ILE A 50 -7.65 -16.60 6.98
C ILE A 50 -7.42 -15.29 7.74
N THR A 51 -8.41 -14.40 7.69
CA THR A 51 -8.38 -13.10 8.35
C THR A 51 -8.21 -13.24 9.86
N GLU A 52 -7.59 -12.25 10.47
CA GLU A 52 -7.41 -12.14 11.92
C GLU A 52 -8.73 -12.37 12.68
N ARG A 53 -8.64 -13.05 13.85
CA ARG A 53 -9.75 -13.40 14.76
C ARG A 53 -10.74 -14.44 14.23
N ILE A 54 -10.51 -15.04 13.09
CA ILE A 54 -11.29 -16.15 12.56
C ILE A 54 -10.71 -17.48 13.07
N VAL A 55 -11.58 -18.41 13.47
CA VAL A 55 -11.20 -19.75 13.93
C VAL A 55 -10.76 -20.58 12.73
N ILE A 56 -9.51 -21.03 12.77
CA ILE A 56 -8.90 -21.91 11.77
C ILE A 56 -9.36 -23.36 11.98
N SER A 57 -9.33 -23.82 13.25
CA SER A 57 -9.69 -25.19 13.60
C SER A 57 -10.19 -25.30 15.04
N GLN A 58 -10.88 -26.39 15.35
CA GLN A 58 -11.31 -26.75 16.69
C GLN A 58 -10.94 -28.20 17.02
N SER A 59 -10.58 -28.47 18.27
CA SER A 59 -10.09 -29.78 18.70
C SER A 59 -11.18 -30.85 18.83
N ILE A 60 -12.43 -30.43 18.99
CA ILE A 60 -13.59 -31.31 19.10
C ILE A 60 -14.50 -31.01 17.91
N LYS A 61 -14.87 -32.06 17.16
CA LYS A 61 -15.72 -31.95 15.99
C LYS A 61 -17.12 -31.43 16.37
N ASP A 62 -17.69 -30.61 15.52
CA ASP A 62 -19.10 -30.19 15.60
C ASP A 62 -20.07 -31.38 15.67
N GLY A 63 -21.17 -31.19 16.39
CA GLY A 63 -22.15 -32.25 16.68
C GLY A 63 -21.72 -33.22 17.79
N THR A 64 -20.46 -33.15 18.27
CA THR A 64 -20.00 -33.98 19.39
C THR A 64 -20.64 -33.55 20.70
N LYS A 65 -21.12 -34.53 21.47
CA LYS A 65 -21.68 -34.31 22.81
C LYS A 65 -20.58 -34.38 23.85
N ILE A 66 -20.40 -33.32 24.64
CA ILE A 66 -19.41 -33.22 25.70
C ILE A 66 -20.06 -32.86 27.04
N PHE A 67 -19.37 -33.14 28.15
CA PHE A 67 -19.81 -32.67 29.46
C PHE A 67 -19.50 -31.18 29.64
N LYS A 68 -20.36 -30.49 30.41
CA LYS A 68 -20.02 -29.18 30.96
C LYS A 68 -18.70 -29.26 31.75
N LYS A 69 -17.98 -28.16 31.86
CA LYS A 69 -16.63 -28.08 32.44
C LYS A 69 -15.54 -28.82 31.64
N SER A 70 -15.85 -29.34 30.45
CA SER A 70 -14.84 -29.76 29.50
C SER A 70 -14.15 -28.54 28.88
N SER A 71 -13.01 -28.76 28.23
CA SER A 71 -12.31 -27.73 27.45
C SER A 71 -12.33 -28.05 25.97
N ILE A 72 -12.43 -27.03 25.15
CA ILE A 72 -12.28 -27.10 23.69
C ILE A 72 -11.15 -26.14 23.31
N LYS A 73 -10.12 -26.67 22.66
CA LYS A 73 -9.06 -25.86 22.06
C LYS A 73 -9.48 -25.41 20.68
N ILE A 74 -9.33 -24.12 20.41
CA ILE A 74 -9.51 -23.54 19.07
C ILE A 74 -8.21 -22.87 18.64
N ILE A 75 -7.88 -22.97 17.33
CA ILE A 75 -6.79 -22.20 16.74
C ILE A 75 -7.40 -21.00 16.03
N VAL A 76 -6.93 -19.82 16.37
CA VAL A 76 -7.44 -18.53 15.87
C VAL A 76 -6.38 -17.88 14.99
N SER A 77 -6.80 -17.37 13.83
CA SER A 77 -5.91 -16.65 12.95
C SER A 77 -5.48 -15.31 13.54
N LYS A 78 -4.19 -15.01 13.46
CA LYS A 78 -3.57 -13.69 13.67
C LYS A 78 -3.46 -12.88 12.37
N GLY A 79 -4.02 -13.39 11.26
CA GLY A 79 -3.76 -12.83 9.93
C GLY A 79 -2.34 -13.11 9.45
N LYS A 80 -1.86 -12.31 8.52
CA LYS A 80 -0.52 -12.44 7.96
C LYS A 80 0.56 -12.07 8.97
N ASN A 81 1.69 -12.79 8.94
CA ASN A 81 2.81 -12.49 9.85
C ASN A 81 3.46 -11.13 9.49
N PRO A 82 3.43 -10.14 10.39
CA PRO A 82 4.04 -8.82 10.13
C PRO A 82 5.57 -8.88 9.98
N ASN A 83 6.22 -9.88 10.58
CA ASN A 83 7.67 -10.08 10.52
C ASN A 83 8.09 -11.02 9.37
N GLU A 84 7.16 -11.42 8.50
CA GLU A 84 7.48 -12.20 7.31
C GLU A 84 8.34 -11.37 6.37
N LYS A 85 9.51 -11.93 5.99
CA LYS A 85 10.38 -11.29 5.02
C LYS A 85 9.76 -11.34 3.62
N ILE A 86 9.74 -10.20 2.97
CA ILE A 86 9.23 -10.03 1.61
C ILE A 86 10.39 -9.58 0.73
N LEU A 87 10.68 -10.34 -0.31
CA LEU A 87 11.71 -9.96 -1.26
C LEU A 87 11.25 -8.75 -2.08
N VAL A 88 11.98 -7.65 -1.98
CA VAL A 88 11.71 -6.46 -2.79
C VAL A 88 12.26 -6.70 -4.21
N PRO A 89 11.51 -6.37 -5.28
CA PRO A 89 12.01 -6.47 -6.65
C PRO A 89 13.30 -5.68 -6.85
N GLU A 90 14.18 -6.17 -7.71
CA GLU A 90 15.43 -5.46 -8.02
C GLU A 90 15.16 -4.17 -8.79
N LYS A 91 15.68 -3.06 -8.28
CA LYS A 91 15.44 -1.71 -8.80
C LYS A 91 15.73 -1.57 -10.30
N ASP A 92 16.86 -2.10 -10.77
CA ASP A 92 17.34 -1.88 -12.13
C ASP A 92 16.56 -2.68 -13.18
N SER A 93 15.93 -3.77 -12.78
CA SER A 93 15.14 -4.63 -13.68
C SER A 93 13.63 -4.37 -13.58
N ALA A 94 13.13 -3.97 -12.41
CA ALA A 94 11.71 -3.79 -12.18
C ALA A 94 11.13 -2.56 -12.90
N THR A 95 9.85 -2.69 -13.24
CA THR A 95 9.03 -1.60 -13.77
C THR A 95 7.95 -1.19 -12.76
N ALA A 96 7.31 -0.05 -12.98
CA ALA A 96 6.16 0.40 -12.21
C ALA A 96 5.02 -0.65 -12.16
N SER A 97 4.83 -1.40 -13.26
CA SER A 97 3.85 -2.47 -13.35
C SER A 97 4.22 -3.65 -12.46
N ASP A 98 5.50 -4.05 -12.47
CA ASP A 98 6.00 -5.16 -11.63
C ASP A 98 5.85 -4.82 -10.15
N ILE A 99 6.17 -3.58 -9.77
CA ILE A 99 6.01 -3.09 -8.39
C ILE A 99 4.53 -3.12 -7.96
N LYS A 100 3.63 -2.73 -8.85
CA LYS A 100 2.19 -2.74 -8.57
C LYS A 100 1.67 -4.16 -8.34
N ALA A 101 2.05 -5.08 -9.22
CA ALA A 101 1.72 -6.50 -9.08
C ALA A 101 2.31 -7.09 -7.79
N TRP A 102 3.59 -6.86 -7.53
CA TRP A 102 4.27 -7.31 -6.30
C TRP A 102 3.59 -6.80 -5.03
N LYS A 103 3.20 -5.51 -5.00
CA LYS A 103 2.49 -4.91 -3.88
C LYS A 103 1.13 -5.58 -3.65
N GLU A 104 0.38 -5.83 -4.72
CA GLU A 104 -0.95 -6.45 -4.66
C GLU A 104 -0.85 -7.92 -4.24
N GLU A 105 0.05 -8.70 -4.85
CA GLU A 105 0.26 -10.13 -4.52
C GLU A 105 0.64 -10.35 -3.05
N ASN A 106 1.45 -9.44 -2.51
CA ASN A 106 1.88 -9.51 -1.12
C ASN A 106 0.96 -8.76 -0.14
N ASP A 107 -0.08 -8.07 -0.65
CA ASP A 107 -1.02 -7.26 0.17
C ASP A 107 -0.30 -6.26 1.09
N LEU A 108 0.56 -5.42 0.49
CA LEU A 108 1.42 -4.48 1.19
C LEU A 108 0.78 -3.08 1.23
N SER A 109 -0.10 -2.83 2.19
CA SER A 109 -0.79 -1.54 2.35
C SER A 109 0.15 -0.39 2.75
N ASN A 110 1.28 -0.71 3.37
CA ASN A 110 2.32 0.22 3.84
C ASN A 110 3.40 0.54 2.80
N VAL A 111 3.29 0.00 1.59
CA VAL A 111 4.11 0.39 0.44
C VAL A 111 3.41 1.50 -0.35
N THR A 112 4.09 2.63 -0.55
CA THR A 112 3.60 3.78 -1.32
C THR A 112 4.40 3.88 -2.63
N ILE A 113 3.70 4.12 -3.74
CA ILE A 113 4.32 4.39 -5.04
C ILE A 113 4.11 5.87 -5.34
N LYS A 114 5.20 6.58 -5.61
CA LYS A 114 5.19 7.99 -6.05
C LYS A 114 5.85 8.12 -7.41
N GLU A 115 5.48 9.12 -8.15
CA GLU A 115 6.04 9.41 -9.46
C GLU A 115 6.79 10.75 -9.43
N GLU A 116 8.01 10.76 -9.97
CA GLU A 116 8.83 11.96 -10.10
C GLU A 116 9.41 12.05 -11.52
N HIS A 117 9.70 13.24 -12.00
CA HIS A 117 10.41 13.43 -13.25
C HIS A 117 11.89 13.09 -13.08
N SER A 118 12.48 12.45 -14.09
CA SER A 118 13.90 12.18 -14.18
C SER A 118 14.35 12.23 -15.64
N SER A 119 15.38 13.00 -15.93
CA SER A 119 16.02 13.03 -17.25
C SER A 119 16.96 11.83 -17.48
N GLU A 120 17.39 11.17 -16.39
CA GLU A 120 18.34 10.04 -16.45
C GLU A 120 17.67 8.68 -16.48
N ILE A 121 16.46 8.58 -15.91
CA ILE A 121 15.72 7.31 -15.76
C ILE A 121 14.50 7.32 -16.66
N GLU A 122 14.39 6.31 -17.51
CA GLU A 122 13.26 6.14 -18.44
C GLU A 122 11.92 6.06 -17.72
N THR A 123 10.87 6.52 -18.39
CA THR A 123 9.48 6.46 -17.89
C THR A 123 9.11 5.04 -17.47
N GLY A 124 8.53 4.91 -16.28
CA GLY A 124 8.07 3.65 -15.72
C GLY A 124 9.17 2.81 -15.06
N LYS A 125 10.40 3.27 -15.04
CA LYS A 125 11.50 2.65 -14.29
C LYS A 125 11.61 3.20 -12.89
N ILE A 126 12.28 2.48 -12.00
CA ILE A 126 12.42 2.85 -10.60
C ILE A 126 13.60 3.80 -10.42
N ILE A 127 13.33 4.97 -9.84
CA ILE A 127 14.38 5.92 -9.48
C ILE A 127 15.09 5.45 -8.21
N LYS A 128 14.32 5.17 -7.15
CA LYS A 128 14.86 4.74 -5.86
C LYS A 128 13.81 4.10 -4.96
N TYR A 129 14.30 3.38 -3.96
CA TYR A 129 13.58 2.90 -2.80
C TYR A 129 13.91 3.76 -1.58
N GLU A 130 12.90 4.17 -0.84
CA GLU A 130 13.04 4.92 0.41
C GLU A 130 12.40 4.12 1.54
N PHE A 131 13.23 3.44 2.32
CA PHE A 131 12.82 2.71 3.51
C PHE A 131 12.68 3.69 4.70
N GLU A 132 11.55 3.64 5.43
CA GLU A 132 11.35 4.52 6.59
C GLU A 132 12.37 4.22 7.69
N ASN A 133 12.70 2.94 7.92
CA ASN A 133 13.75 2.54 8.85
C ASN A 133 15.08 2.43 8.11
N ILE A 134 16.07 3.20 8.53
CA ILE A 134 17.41 3.23 7.91
C ILE A 134 18.15 1.89 7.95
N ALA A 135 17.78 0.98 8.85
CA ALA A 135 18.33 -0.37 8.93
C ALA A 135 17.67 -1.36 7.97
N THR A 136 16.54 -0.98 7.37
CA THR A 136 15.80 -1.81 6.40
C THR A 136 16.35 -1.57 5.00
N ASN A 137 16.44 -2.62 4.22
CA ASN A 137 16.84 -2.62 2.82
C ASN A 137 16.08 -3.72 2.06
N GLU A 138 16.39 -3.89 0.77
CA GLU A 138 15.72 -4.85 -0.12
C GLU A 138 15.79 -6.30 0.39
N THR A 139 16.86 -6.65 1.13
CA THR A 139 17.09 -8.04 1.57
C THR A 139 16.49 -8.40 2.92
N ASN A 140 16.18 -7.39 3.75
CA ASN A 140 15.61 -7.60 5.09
C ASN A 140 14.23 -6.96 5.30
N PHE A 141 13.61 -6.44 4.24
CA PHE A 141 12.28 -5.87 4.27
C PHE A 141 11.25 -6.89 4.75
N THR A 142 10.42 -6.46 5.68
CA THR A 142 9.34 -7.29 6.24
C THR A 142 7.97 -6.71 5.90
N ARG A 143 6.92 -7.51 6.06
CA ARG A 143 5.54 -7.11 5.80
C ARG A 143 5.11 -5.85 6.57
N SER A 144 5.67 -5.60 7.75
CA SER A 144 5.34 -4.43 8.58
C SER A 144 6.14 -3.17 8.24
N ASP A 145 7.22 -3.29 7.49
CA ASP A 145 8.06 -2.15 7.15
C ASP A 145 7.37 -1.23 6.13
N LYS A 146 7.65 0.05 6.21
CA LYS A 146 7.17 1.04 5.25
C LYS A 146 8.23 1.31 4.20
N LEU A 147 7.78 1.38 2.95
CA LEU A 147 8.60 1.64 1.78
C LEU A 147 7.89 2.63 0.87
N THR A 148 8.60 3.68 0.46
CA THR A 148 8.18 4.53 -0.66
C THR A 148 9.03 4.19 -1.88
N ILE A 149 8.38 3.91 -2.99
CA ILE A 149 9.01 3.58 -4.27
C ILE A 149 8.79 4.75 -5.20
N ILE A 150 9.89 5.35 -5.67
CA ILE A 150 9.84 6.47 -6.59
C ILE A 150 10.03 5.95 -8.01
N VAL A 151 9.03 6.19 -8.86
CA VAL A 151 8.97 5.79 -10.27
C VAL A 151 9.19 6.99 -11.16
N SER A 152 9.96 6.81 -12.23
CA SER A 152 10.21 7.87 -13.20
C SER A 152 9.00 8.12 -14.12
N LYS A 153 8.67 9.39 -14.30
CA LYS A 153 7.77 9.90 -15.35
C LYS A 153 8.52 10.27 -16.63
N GLY A 154 9.82 10.00 -16.69
CA GLY A 154 10.70 10.52 -17.72
C GLY A 154 11.07 11.99 -17.49
N ALA A 155 11.75 12.57 -18.45
CA ALA A 155 12.12 13.97 -18.41
C ALA A 155 10.88 14.86 -18.27
N LYS A 156 11.02 15.98 -17.56
CA LYS A 156 9.98 17.00 -17.53
C LYS A 156 9.94 17.67 -18.88
N VAL A 157 8.85 17.51 -19.61
CA VAL A 157 8.64 18.24 -20.87
C VAL A 157 8.18 19.66 -20.52
N LEU A 158 8.93 20.65 -20.97
CA LEU A 158 8.60 22.07 -20.89
C LEU A 158 8.29 22.58 -22.29
N ASN A 159 7.12 23.14 -22.49
CA ASN A 159 6.74 23.74 -23.76
C ASN A 159 6.88 25.26 -23.67
N MET A 160 7.36 25.84 -24.78
CA MET A 160 7.49 27.28 -24.90
C MET A 160 6.14 28.00 -24.79
N GLU A 161 6.08 29.05 -23.98
CA GLU A 161 4.92 29.96 -23.94
C GLU A 161 5.03 31.07 -24.99
N ASP A 162 3.88 31.65 -25.35
CA ASP A 162 3.85 32.86 -26.20
C ASP A 162 4.10 34.08 -25.36
N PHE A 163 5.23 34.74 -25.60
CA PHE A 163 5.60 36.03 -24.99
C PHE A 163 5.35 37.23 -25.90
N THR A 164 4.87 37.02 -27.10
CA THR A 164 4.57 38.13 -28.02
C THR A 164 3.62 39.13 -27.37
N SER A 165 3.99 40.39 -27.35
CA SER A 165 3.28 41.49 -26.67
C SER A 165 3.24 41.44 -25.13
N LYS A 166 3.83 40.45 -24.47
CA LYS A 166 4.11 40.44 -23.03
C LYS A 166 5.31 41.35 -22.73
N THR A 167 5.51 41.68 -21.47
CA THR A 167 6.69 42.47 -21.05
C THR A 167 7.93 41.57 -20.99
N GLN A 168 9.11 42.20 -21.16
CA GLN A 168 10.40 41.52 -20.98
C GLN A 168 10.50 40.88 -19.60
N THR A 169 10.06 41.57 -18.53
CA THR A 169 10.08 41.05 -17.16
C THR A 169 9.27 39.78 -16.97
N GLU A 170 8.12 39.67 -17.64
CA GLU A 170 7.30 38.44 -17.59
C GLU A 170 8.01 37.27 -18.25
N ALA A 171 8.65 37.48 -19.40
CA ALA A 171 9.41 36.46 -20.09
C ALA A 171 10.65 36.02 -19.27
N GLU A 172 11.43 36.97 -18.75
CA GLU A 172 12.59 36.68 -17.92
C GLU A 172 12.22 35.88 -16.65
N LYS A 173 11.14 36.27 -15.99
CA LYS A 173 10.64 35.58 -14.81
C LYS A 173 10.26 34.11 -15.13
N TRP A 174 9.55 33.91 -16.22
CA TRP A 174 9.18 32.55 -16.66
C TRP A 174 10.43 31.70 -16.96
N CYS A 175 11.44 32.30 -17.67
CA CYS A 175 12.71 31.60 -17.95
C CYS A 175 13.43 31.19 -16.66
N GLN A 176 13.49 32.11 -15.67
CA GLN A 176 14.12 31.80 -14.37
C GLN A 176 13.36 30.74 -13.59
N GLU A 177 12.04 30.77 -13.54
CA GLU A 177 11.21 29.79 -12.85
C GLU A 177 11.30 28.40 -13.47
N ASN A 178 11.59 28.31 -14.77
CA ASN A 178 11.70 27.06 -15.51
C ASN A 178 13.14 26.63 -15.86
N ASN A 179 14.15 27.39 -15.40
CA ASN A 179 15.58 27.18 -15.69
C ASN A 179 15.89 27.17 -17.20
N VAL A 180 15.26 28.04 -17.97
CA VAL A 180 15.49 28.17 -19.43
C VAL A 180 16.52 29.28 -19.67
N ASN A 181 17.51 28.98 -20.50
CA ASN A 181 18.48 29.98 -20.93
C ASN A 181 17.82 30.97 -21.91
N TYR A 182 18.14 32.26 -21.79
CA TYR A 182 17.58 33.29 -22.68
C TYR A 182 18.60 34.34 -23.03
N GLU A 183 18.40 34.99 -24.19
CA GLU A 183 19.16 36.11 -24.66
C GLU A 183 18.18 37.21 -25.10
N VAL A 184 18.37 38.42 -24.61
CA VAL A 184 17.55 39.61 -24.97
C VAL A 184 18.23 40.40 -26.05
N LYS A 185 17.53 40.68 -27.16
CA LYS A 185 17.96 41.58 -28.25
C LYS A 185 16.96 42.69 -28.43
N GLU A 186 17.41 43.91 -28.33
CA GLU A 186 16.55 45.08 -28.51
C GLU A 186 16.41 45.46 -29.99
N LYS A 187 15.19 45.85 -30.40
CA LYS A 187 14.88 46.35 -31.73
C LYS A 187 13.86 47.48 -31.64
N PHE A 188 13.96 48.43 -32.55
CA PHE A 188 12.91 49.46 -32.72
C PHE A 188 11.67 48.86 -33.37
N SER A 189 10.50 49.33 -32.96
CA SER A 189 9.22 48.94 -33.53
C SER A 189 8.28 50.13 -33.58
N ASP A 190 7.60 50.35 -34.71
CA ASP A 190 6.59 51.40 -34.84
C ASP A 190 5.20 50.92 -34.36
N THR A 191 5.05 49.63 -34.06
CA THR A 191 3.75 49.02 -33.72
C THR A 191 3.70 48.40 -32.32
N ILE A 192 4.83 48.04 -31.73
CA ILE A 192 4.94 47.42 -30.42
C ILE A 192 5.47 48.43 -29.42
N GLU A 193 4.83 48.56 -28.26
CA GLU A 193 5.21 49.48 -27.20
C GLU A 193 6.58 49.10 -26.61
N ASN A 194 7.32 50.13 -26.17
CA ASN A 194 8.61 49.97 -25.52
C ASN A 194 8.52 49.03 -24.30
N GLY A 195 9.47 48.11 -24.18
CA GLY A 195 9.55 47.13 -23.11
C GLY A 195 8.68 45.89 -23.34
N LYS A 196 8.03 45.78 -24.48
CA LYS A 196 7.27 44.54 -24.86
C LYS A 196 8.05 43.69 -25.87
N ILE A 197 7.83 42.39 -25.80
CA ILE A 197 8.43 41.39 -26.69
C ILE A 197 7.85 41.54 -28.09
N ILE A 198 8.71 41.73 -29.08
CA ILE A 198 8.35 41.80 -30.51
C ILE A 198 8.21 40.40 -31.11
N SER A 199 9.15 39.54 -30.80
CA SER A 199 9.20 38.14 -31.28
C SER A 199 10.08 37.28 -30.37
N GLN A 200 9.92 36.01 -30.45
CA GLN A 200 10.75 35.00 -29.78
C GLN A 200 11.34 34.02 -30.79
N SER A 201 12.48 33.39 -30.47
CA SER A 201 13.21 32.51 -31.37
C SER A 201 12.60 31.11 -31.44
N VAL A 202 11.88 30.66 -30.39
CA VAL A 202 11.21 29.38 -30.31
C VAL A 202 9.70 29.59 -30.36
N GLU A 203 9.00 28.80 -31.16
CA GLU A 203 7.55 28.95 -31.35
C GLU A 203 6.77 28.51 -30.10
N ASN A 204 5.63 29.15 -29.89
CA ASN A 204 4.70 28.75 -28.83
C ASN A 204 4.30 27.28 -28.99
N GLY A 205 4.32 26.54 -27.85
CA GLY A 205 4.00 25.11 -27.80
C GLY A 205 5.15 24.18 -28.22
N GLN A 206 6.26 24.71 -28.74
CA GLN A 206 7.42 23.90 -29.06
C GLN A 206 8.08 23.39 -27.78
N GLU A 207 8.44 22.09 -27.75
CA GLU A 207 9.16 21.48 -26.64
C GLU A 207 10.57 22.07 -26.51
N LEU A 208 10.94 22.41 -25.29
CA LEU A 208 12.27 22.90 -24.93
C LEU A 208 13.12 21.75 -24.38
N THR A 209 14.39 21.74 -24.79
CA THR A 209 15.41 20.86 -24.23
C THR A 209 16.31 21.63 -23.26
N ASP A 210 17.08 20.93 -22.42
CA ASP A 210 17.97 21.57 -21.43
C ASP A 210 19.00 22.51 -22.08
N ASP A 211 19.35 22.29 -23.36
CA ASP A 211 20.30 23.12 -24.13
C ASP A 211 19.63 24.27 -24.90
N THR A 212 18.30 24.41 -24.82
CA THR A 212 17.58 25.44 -25.56
C THR A 212 17.87 26.82 -24.97
N THR A 213 18.27 27.78 -25.82
CA THR A 213 18.35 29.21 -25.51
C THR A 213 17.31 29.95 -26.33
N ILE A 214 16.43 30.72 -25.70
CA ILE A 214 15.35 31.48 -26.33
C ILE A 214 15.70 32.94 -26.46
#